data_d1caa429b08c2ab911858141e6f97486
#
_entry.id   d1caa429b08c2ab911858141e6f97486
#
_cell.length_a   1.000
_cell.length_b   1.000
_cell.length_c   1.000
_cell.angle_alpha   90.00
_cell.angle_beta   90.00
_cell.angle_gamma   90.00
#
_symmetry.space_group_name_H-M   'P 1'
#
loop_
_entity.id
_entity.type
_entity.pdbx_description
1 polymer ?
#
loop_
_entity_poly.entity_id
_entity_poly.type
_entity_poly.pdbx_seq_one_letter_code
_entity_poly.pdbx_strand_id
1 'polypeptide(L)'
;MNPNTFPTKGNLILAKNSLALATQGYGLMDKKRNILLRELMGLIDQAKAIQSEIDSTFTAAYRALQKANIEMGIHYVEEIADSLPVTDDIRIKARSIMGTEIPLVEYTPSKDEKPPYSFYSTSDSLDEARIAFERVKELTADLATVETSAYRLAESIKKTQKRANALKNITIPSYQALVKDISNALEEKDRKEFTRLKVIKRSTTK
;
A
#
# COMPACT_ATOMS: atom_id res chain seq x y z
N MET A 1 19.40 17.47 15.19
CA MET A 1 19.12 18.00 16.56
C MET A 1 20.41 18.49 17.15
N ASN A 2 20.44 19.72 17.67
CA ASN A 2 21.66 20.31 18.21
C ASN A 2 22.13 19.51 19.43
N PRO A 3 23.40 19.04 19.48
CA PRO A 3 23.95 18.30 20.61
C PRO A 3 24.14 19.16 21.87
N ASN A 4 23.85 20.47 21.85
CA ASN A 4 24.05 21.42 22.94
C ASN A 4 22.74 21.77 23.66
N THR A 5 21.99 20.78 24.11
CA THR A 5 20.85 21.06 24.97
C THR A 5 21.34 21.23 26.43
N PHE A 6 21.32 22.44 26.95
CA PHE A 6 21.73 22.71 28.35
C PHE A 6 20.97 21.81 29.33
N PRO A 7 21.65 21.21 30.32
CA PRO A 7 21.03 20.34 31.31
C PRO A 7 20.16 21.16 32.28
N THR A 8 18.88 21.25 31.97
CA THR A 8 17.85 21.87 32.80
C THR A 8 16.69 20.90 33.05
N LYS A 9 15.96 21.07 34.15
CA LYS A 9 14.76 20.25 34.47
C LYS A 9 13.71 20.38 33.37
N GLY A 10 13.54 21.56 32.74
CA GLY A 10 12.64 21.77 31.62
C GLY A 10 13.03 20.92 30.39
N ASN A 11 14.32 20.93 30.01
CA ASN A 11 14.82 20.15 28.89
C ASN A 11 14.74 18.64 29.15
N LEU A 12 14.90 18.20 30.40
CA LEU A 12 14.70 16.80 30.78
C LEU A 12 13.25 16.35 30.55
N ILE A 13 12.28 17.17 30.92
CA ILE A 13 10.87 16.88 30.69
C ILE A 13 10.55 16.83 29.19
N LEU A 14 11.05 17.80 28.43
CA LEU A 14 10.88 17.82 26.96
C LEU A 14 11.49 16.59 26.29
N ALA A 15 12.71 16.20 26.70
CA ALA A 15 13.39 15.02 26.17
C ALA A 15 12.64 13.72 26.51
N LYS A 16 12.12 13.58 27.74
CA LYS A 16 11.28 12.44 28.16
C LYS A 16 9.98 12.37 27.35
N ASN A 17 9.31 13.50 27.16
CA ASN A 17 8.09 13.57 26.35
C ASN A 17 8.35 13.19 24.88
N SER A 18 9.47 13.70 24.31
CA SER A 18 9.88 13.36 22.94
C SER A 18 10.22 11.87 22.80
N LEU A 19 10.86 11.28 23.80
CA LEU A 19 11.13 9.83 23.84
C LEU A 19 9.84 9.02 23.89
N ALA A 20 8.89 9.40 24.75
CA ALA A 20 7.60 8.74 24.84
C ALA A 20 6.82 8.82 23.52
N LEU A 21 6.80 10.01 22.90
CA LEU A 21 6.16 10.24 21.61
C LEU A 21 6.80 9.40 20.48
N ALA A 22 8.13 9.35 20.44
CA ALA A 22 8.87 8.55 19.47
C ALA A 22 8.58 7.03 19.63
N THR A 23 8.49 6.55 20.87
CA THR A 23 8.17 5.15 21.18
C THR A 23 6.74 4.81 20.77
N GLN A 24 5.79 5.68 21.07
CA GLN A 24 4.39 5.52 20.63
C GLN A 24 4.29 5.56 19.10
N GLY A 25 5.00 6.51 18.47
CA GLY A 25 5.05 6.64 17.02
C GLY A 25 5.62 5.39 16.33
N TYR A 26 6.67 4.78 16.90
CA TYR A 26 7.18 3.50 16.42
C TYR A 26 6.11 2.39 16.51
N GLY A 27 5.43 2.26 17.64
CA GLY A 27 4.37 1.27 17.83
C GLY A 27 3.21 1.43 16.85
N LEU A 28 2.83 2.68 16.56
CA LEU A 28 1.79 2.97 15.54
C LEU A 28 2.26 2.61 14.13
N MET A 29 3.51 2.93 13.76
CA MET A 29 4.07 2.56 12.46
C MET A 29 4.17 1.04 12.29
N ASP A 30 4.54 0.32 13.33
CA ASP A 30 4.62 -1.14 13.31
C ASP A 30 3.23 -1.79 13.14
N LYS A 31 2.22 -1.30 13.87
CA LYS A 31 0.83 -1.73 13.69
C LYS A 31 0.32 -1.43 12.28
N LYS A 32 0.57 -0.22 11.77
CA LYS A 32 0.21 0.15 10.40
C LYS A 32 0.84 -0.80 9.38
N ARG A 33 2.14 -1.08 9.49
CA ARG A 33 2.85 -2.01 8.61
C ARG A 33 2.21 -3.40 8.62
N ASN A 34 1.88 -3.93 9.81
CA ASN A 34 1.33 -5.27 9.94
C ASN A 34 -0.08 -5.39 9.32
N ILE A 35 -0.89 -4.32 9.41
CA ILE A 35 -2.19 -4.28 8.75
C ILE A 35 -2.01 -4.25 7.23
N LEU A 36 -1.14 -3.37 6.71
CA LEU A 36 -0.88 -3.27 5.28
C LEU A 36 -0.30 -4.57 4.70
N LEU A 37 0.55 -5.28 5.45
CA LEU A 37 1.08 -6.59 5.04
C LEU A 37 -0.03 -7.64 4.93
N ARG A 38 -0.98 -7.67 5.87
CA ARG A 38 -2.10 -8.60 5.83
C ARG A 38 -2.99 -8.35 4.62
N GLU A 39 -3.30 -7.10 4.35
CA GLU A 39 -4.07 -6.70 3.16
C GLU A 39 -3.33 -7.08 1.86
N LEU A 40 -2.02 -6.82 1.80
CA LEU A 40 -1.20 -7.18 0.65
C LEU A 40 -1.21 -8.70 0.38
N MET A 41 -1.09 -9.52 1.43
CA MET A 41 -1.15 -10.98 1.28
C MET A 41 -2.49 -11.45 0.72
N GLY A 42 -3.60 -10.87 1.22
CA GLY A 42 -4.92 -11.16 0.67
C GLY A 42 -5.06 -10.79 -0.81
N LEU A 43 -4.49 -9.65 -1.22
CA LEU A 43 -4.49 -9.25 -2.63
C LEU A 43 -3.62 -10.18 -3.51
N ILE A 44 -2.50 -10.66 -3.01
CA ILE A 44 -1.64 -11.61 -3.74
C ILE A 44 -2.39 -12.93 -4.00
N ASP A 45 -3.10 -13.43 -3.00
CA ASP A 45 -3.88 -14.67 -3.16
C ASP A 45 -5.04 -14.48 -4.15
N GLN A 46 -5.71 -13.32 -4.11
CA GLN A 46 -6.73 -12.95 -5.10
C GLN A 46 -6.13 -12.83 -6.50
N ALA A 47 -4.99 -12.17 -6.66
CA ALA A 47 -4.32 -12.03 -7.96
C ALA A 47 -4.00 -13.39 -8.59
N LYS A 48 -3.50 -14.35 -7.81
CA LYS A 48 -3.20 -15.70 -8.29
C LYS A 48 -4.45 -16.42 -8.76
N ALA A 49 -5.57 -16.31 -8.03
CA ALA A 49 -6.83 -16.94 -8.40
C ALA A 49 -7.37 -16.35 -9.71
N ILE A 50 -7.40 -15.01 -9.83
CA ILE A 50 -7.84 -14.31 -11.04
C ILE A 50 -6.94 -14.67 -12.22
N GLN A 51 -5.62 -14.71 -12.03
CA GLN A 51 -4.67 -15.04 -13.10
C GLN A 51 -4.88 -16.46 -13.64
N SER A 52 -5.12 -17.44 -12.76
CA SER A 52 -5.46 -18.80 -13.18
C SER A 52 -6.78 -18.87 -13.97
N GLU A 53 -7.79 -18.08 -13.57
CA GLU A 53 -9.07 -17.99 -14.29
C GLU A 53 -8.89 -17.31 -15.65
N ILE A 54 -8.09 -16.22 -15.71
CA ILE A 54 -7.74 -15.55 -16.97
C ILE A 54 -7.08 -16.51 -17.95
N ASP A 55 -6.06 -17.25 -17.53
CA ASP A 55 -5.32 -18.18 -18.41
C ASP A 55 -6.23 -19.26 -19.02
N SER A 56 -7.16 -19.79 -18.22
CA SER A 56 -8.13 -20.78 -18.71
C SER A 56 -9.15 -20.16 -19.68
N THR A 57 -9.64 -18.94 -19.35
CA THR A 57 -10.64 -18.22 -20.16
C THR A 57 -10.04 -17.73 -21.47
N PHE A 58 -8.80 -17.21 -21.46
CA PHE A 58 -8.07 -16.86 -22.68
C PHE A 58 -7.87 -18.07 -23.60
N THR A 59 -7.48 -19.20 -23.02
CA THR A 59 -7.31 -20.43 -23.82
C THR A 59 -8.61 -20.84 -24.50
N ALA A 60 -9.74 -20.73 -23.81
CA ALA A 60 -11.05 -21.02 -24.39
C ALA A 60 -11.43 -20.00 -25.47
N ALA A 61 -11.23 -18.70 -25.19
CA ALA A 61 -11.52 -17.61 -26.13
C ALA A 61 -10.72 -17.74 -27.44
N TYR A 62 -9.43 -18.00 -27.35
CA TYR A 62 -8.58 -18.20 -28.54
C TYR A 62 -8.93 -19.45 -29.31
N ARG A 63 -9.34 -20.54 -28.65
CA ARG A 63 -9.82 -21.72 -29.36
C ARG A 63 -11.11 -21.45 -30.13
N ALA A 64 -12.06 -20.72 -29.52
CA ALA A 64 -13.29 -20.33 -30.21
C ALA A 64 -12.98 -19.38 -31.39
N LEU A 65 -12.11 -18.41 -31.21
CA LEU A 65 -11.67 -17.51 -32.29
C LEU A 65 -10.96 -18.28 -33.42
N GLN A 66 -10.11 -19.26 -33.10
CA GLN A 66 -9.44 -20.08 -34.08
C GLN A 66 -10.47 -20.89 -34.91
N LYS A 67 -11.50 -21.41 -34.26
CA LYS A 67 -12.60 -22.13 -34.92
C LYS A 67 -13.37 -21.19 -35.85
N ALA A 68 -13.72 -19.98 -35.37
CA ALA A 68 -14.37 -18.94 -36.18
C ALA A 68 -13.52 -18.58 -37.43
N ASN A 69 -12.20 -18.42 -37.27
CA ASN A 69 -11.29 -18.16 -38.38
C ASN A 69 -11.23 -19.26 -39.43
N ILE A 70 -11.38 -20.52 -39.00
CA ILE A 70 -11.44 -21.68 -39.94
C ILE A 70 -12.77 -21.73 -40.68
N GLU A 71 -13.88 -21.43 -40.00
CA GLU A 71 -15.23 -21.52 -40.58
C GLU A 71 -15.57 -20.33 -41.51
N MET A 72 -15.14 -19.12 -41.12
CA MET A 72 -15.54 -17.87 -41.80
C MET A 72 -14.41 -17.24 -42.62
N GLY A 73 -13.16 -17.58 -42.34
CA GLY A 73 -11.97 -16.95 -42.92
C GLY A 73 -11.48 -15.77 -42.10
N ILE A 74 -10.15 -15.64 -42.02
CA ILE A 74 -9.47 -14.66 -41.19
C ILE A 74 -9.87 -13.22 -41.52
N HIS A 75 -9.90 -12.88 -42.82
CA HIS A 75 -10.23 -11.50 -43.26
C HIS A 75 -11.65 -11.08 -42.87
N TYR A 76 -12.60 -11.98 -42.96
CA TYR A 76 -13.98 -11.65 -42.61
C TYR A 76 -14.16 -11.47 -41.08
N VAL A 77 -13.48 -12.27 -40.29
CA VAL A 77 -13.46 -12.09 -38.82
C VAL A 77 -12.77 -10.78 -38.43
N GLU A 78 -11.69 -10.39 -39.14
CA GLU A 78 -10.99 -9.11 -38.94
C GLU A 78 -11.88 -7.90 -39.29
N GLU A 79 -12.61 -7.96 -40.41
CA GLU A 79 -13.57 -6.90 -40.78
C GLU A 79 -14.70 -6.75 -39.73
N ILE A 80 -15.19 -7.85 -39.17
CA ILE A 80 -16.16 -7.80 -38.09
C ILE A 80 -15.55 -7.21 -36.83
N ALA A 81 -14.32 -7.58 -36.47
CA ALA A 81 -13.64 -7.07 -35.29
C ALA A 81 -13.42 -5.55 -35.38
N ASP A 82 -13.05 -5.04 -36.57
CA ASP A 82 -12.85 -3.62 -36.81
C ASP A 82 -14.17 -2.83 -36.80
N SER A 83 -15.29 -3.48 -37.06
CA SER A 83 -16.62 -2.87 -36.97
C SER A 83 -17.16 -2.73 -35.55
N LEU A 84 -16.54 -3.41 -34.57
CA LEU A 84 -16.99 -3.35 -33.19
C LEU A 84 -16.72 -1.95 -32.58
N PRO A 85 -17.72 -1.36 -31.89
CA PRO A 85 -17.51 -0.09 -31.23
C PRO A 85 -16.50 -0.23 -30.08
N VAL A 86 -15.58 0.72 -29.97
CA VAL A 86 -14.72 0.84 -28.79
C VAL A 86 -15.57 1.33 -27.63
N THR A 87 -15.66 0.52 -26.58
CA THR A 87 -16.48 0.83 -25.39
C THR A 87 -15.61 1.40 -24.28
N ASP A 88 -16.00 2.59 -23.75
CA ASP A 88 -15.36 3.22 -22.59
C ASP A 88 -16.09 2.84 -21.27
N ASP A 89 -16.30 1.56 -21.05
CA ASP A 89 -17.12 1.05 -19.94
C ASP A 89 -16.33 0.92 -18.62
N ILE A 90 -15.16 1.55 -18.52
CA ILE A 90 -14.31 1.49 -17.35
C ILE A 90 -14.47 2.74 -16.50
N ARG A 91 -14.85 2.56 -15.23
CA ARG A 91 -14.87 3.61 -14.21
C ARG A 91 -13.86 3.33 -13.12
N ILE A 92 -13.05 4.33 -12.77
CA ILE A 92 -12.05 4.21 -11.72
C ILE A 92 -12.54 4.97 -10.49
N LYS A 93 -12.76 4.26 -9.40
CA LYS A 93 -13.04 4.82 -8.07
C LYS A 93 -11.79 4.72 -7.21
N ALA A 94 -11.67 5.57 -6.19
CA ALA A 94 -10.60 5.50 -5.21
C ALA A 94 -11.14 5.00 -3.86
N ARG A 95 -10.44 4.03 -3.28
CA ARG A 95 -10.66 3.55 -1.91
C ARG A 95 -9.39 3.79 -1.09
N SER A 96 -9.52 4.11 0.18
CA SER A 96 -8.35 4.30 1.06
C SER A 96 -8.24 3.17 2.08
N ILE A 97 -7.04 2.58 2.17
CA ILE A 97 -6.69 1.61 3.22
C ILE A 97 -5.54 2.20 4.03
N MET A 98 -5.80 2.49 5.30
CA MET A 98 -4.80 3.07 6.21
C MET A 98 -4.09 4.33 5.65
N GLY A 99 -4.83 5.18 4.90
CA GLY A 99 -4.29 6.38 4.27
C GLY A 99 -3.43 6.10 3.03
N THR A 100 -3.55 4.91 2.44
CA THR A 100 -3.03 4.60 1.11
C THR A 100 -4.21 4.51 0.16
N GLU A 101 -4.23 5.36 -0.86
CA GLU A 101 -5.25 5.33 -1.89
C GLU A 101 -4.99 4.19 -2.86
N ILE A 102 -5.99 3.35 -3.05
CA ILE A 102 -5.99 2.23 -3.99
C ILE A 102 -7.10 2.45 -5.01
N PRO A 103 -6.88 2.17 -6.30
CA PRO A 103 -7.92 2.25 -7.30
C PRO A 103 -8.84 1.03 -7.20
N LEU A 104 -10.09 1.25 -7.49
CA LEU A 104 -11.09 0.23 -7.76
C LEU A 104 -11.56 0.45 -9.19
N VAL A 105 -11.23 -0.47 -10.07
CA VAL A 105 -11.66 -0.43 -11.47
C VAL A 105 -12.99 -1.16 -11.55
N GLU A 106 -14.03 -0.46 -11.93
CA GLU A 106 -15.35 -1.04 -12.20
C GLU A 106 -15.52 -1.14 -13.71
N TYR A 107 -15.69 -2.33 -14.19
CA TYR A 107 -16.14 -2.60 -15.55
C TYR A 107 -17.65 -2.77 -15.56
N THR A 108 -18.33 -2.00 -16.38
CA THR A 108 -19.80 -2.10 -16.55
C THR A 108 -20.02 -2.55 -17.98
N PRO A 109 -20.28 -3.86 -18.22
CA PRO A 109 -20.51 -4.33 -19.56
C PRO A 109 -21.69 -3.56 -20.19
N SER A 110 -21.54 -3.20 -21.46
CA SER A 110 -22.63 -2.57 -22.21
C SER A 110 -23.82 -3.51 -22.21
N LYS A 111 -24.99 -2.97 -21.84
CA LYS A 111 -26.26 -3.73 -21.77
C LYS A 111 -26.83 -4.11 -23.14
N ASP A 112 -26.14 -3.81 -24.21
CA ASP A 112 -26.60 -4.19 -25.54
C ASP A 112 -26.43 -5.70 -25.71
N GLU A 113 -27.52 -6.41 -25.39
CA GLU A 113 -27.65 -7.87 -25.58
C GLU A 113 -27.52 -8.30 -27.04
N LYS A 114 -27.63 -7.33 -27.97
CA LYS A 114 -27.55 -7.63 -29.41
C LYS A 114 -26.11 -7.48 -29.90
N PRO A 115 -25.58 -8.49 -30.57
CA PRO A 115 -24.28 -8.36 -31.23
C PRO A 115 -24.32 -7.24 -32.27
N PRO A 116 -23.28 -6.39 -32.34
CA PRO A 116 -23.23 -5.24 -33.27
C PRO A 116 -22.96 -5.64 -34.71
N TYR A 117 -23.04 -6.92 -35.04
CA TYR A 117 -22.85 -7.47 -36.37
C TYR A 117 -24.06 -8.28 -36.84
N SER A 118 -24.15 -8.51 -38.15
CA SER A 118 -25.27 -9.24 -38.76
C SER A 118 -25.10 -10.76 -38.58
N PHE A 119 -26.18 -11.45 -38.28
CA PHE A 119 -26.19 -12.93 -38.18
C PHE A 119 -26.16 -13.65 -39.56
N TYR A 120 -26.20 -12.89 -40.64
CA TYR A 120 -26.36 -13.51 -41.98
C TYR A 120 -25.16 -14.32 -42.47
N SER A 121 -23.96 -14.05 -42.03
CA SER A 121 -22.76 -14.78 -42.47
C SER A 121 -21.81 -15.09 -41.30
N THR A 122 -22.36 -15.10 -40.09
CA THR A 122 -21.58 -15.37 -38.86
C THR A 122 -21.85 -16.79 -38.37
N SER A 123 -20.86 -17.40 -37.73
CA SER A 123 -20.97 -18.71 -37.11
C SER A 123 -21.11 -18.64 -35.60
N ASP A 124 -21.69 -19.66 -34.98
CA ASP A 124 -21.83 -19.77 -33.54
C ASP A 124 -20.48 -19.65 -32.80
N SER A 125 -19.41 -20.10 -33.46
CA SER A 125 -18.05 -20.03 -32.93
C SER A 125 -17.55 -18.56 -32.75
N LEU A 126 -18.02 -17.61 -33.54
CA LEU A 126 -17.75 -16.18 -33.37
C LEU A 126 -18.44 -15.63 -32.11
N ASP A 127 -19.69 -16.03 -31.89
CA ASP A 127 -20.46 -15.61 -30.69
C ASP A 127 -19.85 -16.20 -29.42
N GLU A 128 -19.42 -17.47 -29.45
CA GLU A 128 -18.68 -18.10 -28.35
C GLU A 128 -17.37 -17.32 -28.05
N ALA A 129 -16.62 -16.96 -29.08
CA ALA A 129 -15.40 -16.16 -28.93
C ALA A 129 -15.70 -14.80 -28.30
N ARG A 130 -16.72 -14.08 -28.80
CA ARG A 130 -17.13 -12.78 -28.27
C ARG A 130 -17.47 -12.83 -26.78
N ILE A 131 -18.30 -13.79 -26.37
CA ILE A 131 -18.71 -13.98 -24.97
C ILE A 131 -17.50 -14.29 -24.10
N ALA A 132 -16.60 -15.16 -24.56
CA ALA A 132 -15.39 -15.50 -23.83
C ALA A 132 -14.44 -14.31 -23.68
N PHE A 133 -14.25 -13.49 -24.73
CA PHE A 133 -13.44 -12.27 -24.64
C PHE A 133 -14.08 -11.19 -23.76
N GLU A 134 -15.40 -11.10 -23.70
CA GLU A 134 -16.10 -10.20 -22.78
C GLU A 134 -15.84 -10.59 -21.31
N ARG A 135 -15.85 -11.88 -21.02
CA ARG A 135 -15.47 -12.40 -19.70
C ARG A 135 -14.00 -12.11 -19.37
N VAL A 136 -13.11 -12.21 -20.35
CA VAL A 136 -11.69 -11.84 -20.18
C VAL A 136 -11.53 -10.34 -19.84
N LYS A 137 -12.32 -9.45 -20.45
CA LYS A 137 -12.31 -8.01 -20.10
C LYS A 137 -12.66 -7.78 -18.63
N GLU A 138 -13.72 -8.42 -18.12
CA GLU A 138 -14.09 -8.33 -16.70
C GLU A 138 -12.95 -8.77 -15.79
N LEU A 139 -12.41 -9.95 -16.03
CA LEU A 139 -11.30 -10.49 -15.25
C LEU A 139 -10.05 -9.63 -15.32
N THR A 140 -9.78 -9.02 -16.47
CA THR A 140 -8.65 -8.10 -16.65
C THR A 140 -8.83 -6.81 -15.84
N ALA A 141 -10.04 -6.28 -15.76
CA ALA A 141 -10.35 -5.12 -14.93
C ALA A 141 -10.16 -5.41 -13.43
N ASP A 142 -10.60 -6.60 -13.00
CA ASP A 142 -10.40 -7.06 -11.63
C ASP A 142 -8.91 -7.26 -11.32
N LEU A 143 -8.17 -7.88 -12.22
CA LEU A 143 -6.73 -8.07 -12.08
C LEU A 143 -6.00 -6.72 -12.00
N ALA A 144 -6.33 -5.76 -12.86
CA ALA A 144 -5.75 -4.42 -12.84
C ALA A 144 -5.98 -3.71 -11.50
N THR A 145 -7.18 -3.88 -10.90
CA THR A 145 -7.50 -3.38 -9.56
C THR A 145 -6.58 -3.99 -8.51
N VAL A 146 -6.47 -5.32 -8.52
CA VAL A 146 -5.70 -6.07 -7.50
C VAL A 146 -4.20 -5.78 -7.62
N GLU A 147 -3.64 -5.83 -8.83
CA GLU A 147 -2.21 -5.58 -9.08
C GLU A 147 -1.80 -4.16 -8.71
N THR A 148 -2.57 -3.15 -9.18
CA THR A 148 -2.25 -1.74 -8.85
C THR A 148 -2.39 -1.47 -7.36
N SER A 149 -3.39 -2.07 -6.71
CA SER A 149 -3.58 -1.98 -5.27
C SER A 149 -2.42 -2.61 -4.51
N ALA A 150 -1.99 -3.81 -4.91
CA ALA A 150 -0.84 -4.50 -4.33
C ALA A 150 0.45 -3.70 -4.47
N TYR A 151 0.71 -3.11 -5.65
CA TYR A 151 1.86 -2.25 -5.87
C TYR A 151 1.86 -1.01 -4.95
N ARG A 152 0.74 -0.29 -4.85
CA ARG A 152 0.61 0.90 -3.98
C ARG A 152 0.77 0.54 -2.50
N LEU A 153 0.20 -0.59 -2.06
CA LEU A 153 0.38 -1.09 -0.70
C LEU A 153 1.84 -1.45 -0.42
N ALA A 154 2.52 -2.14 -1.33
CA ALA A 154 3.94 -2.49 -1.20
C ALA A 154 4.83 -1.25 -1.05
N GLU A 155 4.58 -0.19 -1.85
CA GLU A 155 5.28 1.09 -1.70
C GLU A 155 5.02 1.74 -0.32
N SER A 156 3.76 1.73 0.13
CA SER A 156 3.38 2.28 1.44
C SER A 156 4.04 1.50 2.59
N ILE A 157 4.10 0.16 2.48
CA ILE A 157 4.81 -0.71 3.43
C ILE A 157 6.29 -0.35 3.47
N LYS A 158 6.96 -0.21 2.32
CA LYS A 158 8.37 0.18 2.21
C LYS A 158 8.64 1.53 2.88
N LYS A 159 7.77 2.53 2.64
CA LYS A 159 7.87 3.86 3.26
C LYS A 159 7.66 3.77 4.79
N THR A 160 6.65 3.02 5.24
CA THR A 160 6.34 2.82 6.65
C THR A 160 7.47 2.09 7.38
N GLN A 161 8.04 1.05 6.76
CA GLN A 161 9.18 0.30 7.30
C GLN A 161 10.42 1.18 7.48
N LYS A 162 10.75 2.04 6.48
CA LYS A 162 11.87 2.99 6.59
C LYS A 162 11.68 3.94 7.77
N ARG A 163 10.45 4.48 7.95
CA ARG A 163 10.13 5.38 9.08
C ARG A 163 10.21 4.65 10.42
N ALA A 164 9.66 3.43 10.52
CA ALA A 164 9.74 2.62 11.72
C ALA A 164 11.20 2.31 12.09
N ASN A 165 12.02 1.93 11.12
CA ASN A 165 13.45 1.66 11.35
C ASN A 165 14.22 2.91 11.81
N ALA A 166 13.93 4.09 11.24
CA ALA A 166 14.54 5.35 11.66
C ALA A 166 14.16 5.71 13.11
N LEU A 167 12.88 5.52 13.48
CA LEU A 167 12.44 5.74 14.86
C LEU A 167 13.14 4.77 15.83
N LYS A 168 13.15 3.48 15.51
CA LYS A 168 13.70 2.43 16.37
C LYS A 168 15.23 2.54 16.55
N ASN A 169 15.95 2.75 15.45
CA ASN A 169 17.40 2.60 15.45
C ASN A 169 18.17 3.92 15.62
N ILE A 170 17.52 5.07 15.36
CA ILE A 170 18.17 6.37 15.42
C ILE A 170 17.48 7.26 16.45
N THR A 171 16.17 7.49 16.32
CA THR A 171 15.49 8.52 17.13
C THR A 171 15.34 8.10 18.59
N ILE A 172 14.85 6.91 18.86
CA ILE A 172 14.65 6.41 20.23
C ILE A 172 15.98 6.30 20.97
N PRO A 173 17.05 5.66 20.44
CA PRO A 173 18.34 5.59 21.14
C PRO A 173 18.95 6.98 21.39
N SER A 174 18.82 7.92 20.43
CA SER A 174 19.30 9.29 20.59
C SER A 174 18.62 10.02 21.75
N TYR A 175 17.28 9.90 21.87
CA TYR A 175 16.56 10.49 23.00
C TYR A 175 16.84 9.77 24.32
N GLN A 176 17.04 8.45 24.32
CA GLN A 176 17.44 7.71 25.52
C GLN A 176 18.80 8.18 26.05
N ALA A 177 19.79 8.33 25.16
CA ALA A 177 21.09 8.88 25.53
C ALA A 177 20.96 10.30 26.07
N LEU A 178 20.22 11.18 25.38
CA LEU A 178 20.01 12.56 25.79
C LEU A 178 19.36 12.66 27.19
N VAL A 179 18.32 11.86 27.44
CA VAL A 179 17.65 11.82 28.76
C VAL A 179 18.62 11.40 29.85
N LYS A 180 19.45 10.37 29.58
CA LYS A 180 20.45 9.89 30.51
C LYS A 180 21.51 10.95 30.82
N ASP A 181 22.02 11.62 29.80
CA ASP A 181 23.07 12.63 29.92
C ASP A 181 22.57 13.85 30.72
N ILE A 182 21.35 14.35 30.41
CA ILE A 182 20.75 15.45 31.16
C ILE A 182 20.46 15.05 32.60
N SER A 183 19.96 13.83 32.85
CA SER A 183 19.69 13.34 34.21
C SER A 183 20.98 13.28 35.04
N ASN A 184 22.04 12.69 34.48
CA ASN A 184 23.35 12.60 35.15
C ASN A 184 23.93 13.97 35.47
N ALA A 185 23.86 14.92 34.53
CA ALA A 185 24.33 16.28 34.72
C ALA A 185 23.56 17.05 35.81
N LEU A 186 22.24 16.83 35.89
CA LEU A 186 21.41 17.41 36.96
C LEU A 186 21.73 16.80 38.33
N GLU A 187 21.88 15.49 38.42
CA GLU A 187 22.28 14.81 39.65
C GLU A 187 23.65 15.28 40.16
N GLU A 188 24.60 15.46 39.26
CA GLU A 188 25.93 16.00 39.60
C GLU A 188 25.85 17.43 40.12
N LYS A 189 24.99 18.25 39.51
CA LYS A 189 24.72 19.62 39.98
C LYS A 189 24.12 19.62 41.36
N ASP A 190 23.10 18.83 41.61
CA ASP A 190 22.44 18.70 42.92
C ASP A 190 23.42 18.20 44.00
N ARG A 191 24.31 17.27 43.69
CA ARG A 191 25.39 16.83 44.61
C ARG A 191 26.37 17.93 44.91
N LYS A 192 26.79 18.73 43.93
CA LYS A 192 27.68 19.87 44.10
C LYS A 192 27.01 20.95 44.98
N GLU A 193 25.74 21.27 44.77
CA GLU A 193 24.98 22.21 45.58
C GLU A 193 24.84 21.74 47.03
N PHE A 194 24.49 20.44 47.22
CA PHE A 194 24.40 19.83 48.55
C PHE A 194 25.75 19.91 49.32
N THR A 195 26.87 19.64 48.64
CA THR A 195 28.20 19.72 49.22
C THR A 195 28.54 21.18 49.65
N ARG A 196 28.21 22.16 48.79
CA ARG A 196 28.38 23.60 49.11
C ARG A 196 27.57 23.98 50.34
N LEU A 197 26.30 23.59 50.40
CA LEU A 197 25.44 23.86 51.58
C LEU A 197 26.00 23.24 52.84
N LYS A 198 26.56 22.05 52.79
CA LYS A 198 27.19 21.37 53.92
C LYS A 198 28.46 22.10 54.41
N VAL A 199 29.27 22.62 53.52
CA VAL A 199 30.45 23.40 53.86
C VAL A 199 30.05 24.73 54.51
N ILE A 200 29.09 25.45 53.94
CA ILE A 200 28.56 26.71 54.50
C ILE A 200 28.02 26.51 55.91
N LYS A 201 27.19 25.47 56.11
CA LYS A 201 26.64 25.13 57.42
C LYS A 201 27.76 24.91 58.46
N ARG A 202 28.84 24.21 58.10
CA ARG A 202 29.97 23.98 59.01
C ARG A 202 30.75 25.23 59.31
N SER A 203 30.84 26.21 58.37
CA SER A 203 31.52 27.50 58.62
C SER A 203 30.68 28.45 59.43
N THR A 204 29.33 28.35 59.38
CA THR A 204 28.42 29.23 60.15
C THR A 204 28.18 28.72 61.59
N THR A 205 28.51 27.46 61.89
CA THR A 205 28.33 26.85 63.20
C THR A 205 29.64 26.89 64.03
N LYS A 206 30.69 27.55 63.55
CA LYS A 206 31.89 27.98 64.30
C LYS A 206 31.80 29.46 64.60
#